data_5a7c683fe08acec66281c51473cbec05
#
_entry.id   5a7c683fe08acec66281c51473cbec05
#
_cell.length_a   1.000
_cell.length_b   1.000
_cell.length_c   1.000
_cell.angle_alpha   90.00
_cell.angle_beta   90.00
_cell.angle_gamma   90.00
#
_symmetry.space_group_name_H-M   'P 1'
#
loop_
_entity.id
_entity.type
_entity.pdbx_description
1 polymer ?
#
loop_
_entity_poly.entity_id
_entity_poly.type
_entity_poly.pdbx_seq_one_letter_code
_entity_poly.pdbx_strand_id
1 'polypeptide(L)'
;MEIGQVQHIYLHMVHDDGAIVYINGQEVLRTEMIPLGTINNATPARQSINEDNENNFYTYKISSSYFTNGINTIAISIRNRSASNNDVSFDCYITPSFLYDYDGPYVSYNNGNIIVNEIIPSGLITNTYNSSNGLQLTCTLPHMNTSFSFNLKSQIVTEPSTYPITPSKFLAISDFDGHIEGFTMILRREGIIDSTFNWIYGDGHLIISGDLFDRGFHITECMWLLYKLEAEAQLQGGKVHLILGNHEVMNMTDDWRYVEVKYFNNASLMGKRMAELYDTNTELGRWLRSKNIIEKVGKYAFLHGGISPQLAALNLTYDEINDYGRIEINGSSCPNNDCITVNGSNGIYWYRGMVYQTLTQQQVDEFLDSLDVQRVIVGHTKGSTIRSMYNDRVMAIDMYHIDNFNNGYMEALQFELGCFYIFHTDNINDTYTLLGNCDGYTNILDPNVSHDFNIFPNPNSNILNIKFPFEKLGLSNYKVIDVNGSVISSGVINSELSNIDMSSYSEGTYILTITNSKKVITGTFILMH
;
A
#
# COMPACT_ATOMS: atom_id res chain seq x y z
N MET A 1 10.47 -24.46 18.41
CA MET A 1 10.29 -24.67 16.95
C MET A 1 10.47 -26.15 16.69
N GLU A 2 9.52 -26.79 16.03
CA GLU A 2 9.66 -28.17 15.57
C GLU A 2 10.39 -28.17 14.23
N ILE A 3 11.66 -28.57 14.24
CA ILE A 3 12.55 -28.47 13.07
C ILE A 3 12.05 -29.29 11.88
N GLY A 4 11.26 -30.33 12.11
CA GLY A 4 10.66 -31.15 11.06
C GLY A 4 9.68 -30.43 10.14
N GLN A 5 9.20 -29.26 10.53
CA GLN A 5 8.33 -28.39 9.73
C GLN A 5 9.11 -27.27 9.00
N VAL A 6 10.40 -27.12 9.30
CA VAL A 6 11.26 -26.09 8.71
C VAL A 6 12.00 -26.67 7.51
N GLN A 7 11.78 -26.10 6.34
CA GLN A 7 12.44 -26.52 5.10
C GLN A 7 13.88 -25.99 5.03
N HIS A 8 14.04 -24.71 5.28
CA HIS A 8 15.32 -24.01 5.29
C HIS A 8 15.36 -23.01 6.44
N ILE A 9 16.56 -22.62 6.79
CA ILE A 9 16.81 -21.49 7.68
C ILE A 9 17.62 -20.49 6.88
N TYR A 10 17.15 -19.24 6.83
CA TYR A 10 17.93 -18.16 6.28
C TYR A 10 18.71 -17.50 7.40
N LEU A 11 20.02 -17.45 7.24
CA LEU A 11 20.92 -16.68 8.07
C LEU A 11 21.16 -15.33 7.38
N HIS A 12 20.72 -14.28 8.04
CA HIS A 12 20.99 -12.91 7.64
C HIS A 12 22.17 -12.42 8.46
N MET A 13 23.25 -12.01 7.81
CA MET A 13 24.50 -11.72 8.51
C MET A 13 25.23 -10.55 7.89
N VAL A 14 25.58 -9.58 8.73
CA VAL A 14 26.61 -8.59 8.45
C VAL A 14 27.95 -9.24 8.80
N HIS A 15 28.90 -9.22 7.91
CA HIS A 15 30.25 -9.73 8.15
C HIS A 15 31.28 -8.97 7.33
N ASP A 16 32.34 -8.59 7.96
CA ASP A 16 33.48 -7.93 7.37
C ASP A 16 34.77 -8.70 7.74
N ASP A 17 35.54 -9.19 6.81
CA ASP A 17 35.47 -9.38 5.35
C ASP A 17 34.80 -10.71 4.99
N GLY A 18 35.09 -11.76 5.69
CA GLY A 18 34.60 -13.11 5.44
C GLY A 18 34.12 -13.83 6.69
N ALA A 19 33.23 -14.80 6.51
CA ALA A 19 32.66 -15.57 7.61
C ALA A 19 32.65 -17.07 7.34
N ILE A 20 32.76 -17.85 8.43
CA ILE A 20 32.54 -19.29 8.45
C ILE A 20 31.53 -19.57 9.54
N VAL A 21 30.46 -20.27 9.18
CA VAL A 21 29.36 -20.58 10.09
C VAL A 21 29.36 -22.08 10.40
N TYR A 22 29.26 -22.37 11.67
CA TYR A 22 29.12 -23.74 12.20
C TYR A 22 27.80 -23.86 12.94
N ILE A 23 27.08 -24.94 12.70
CA ILE A 23 25.87 -25.30 13.44
C ILE A 23 26.08 -26.65 14.09
N ASN A 24 25.88 -26.69 15.40
CA ASN A 24 26.10 -27.90 16.20
C ASN A 24 27.49 -28.55 15.95
N GLY A 25 28.49 -27.71 15.73
CA GLY A 25 29.90 -28.13 15.51
C GLY A 25 30.22 -28.51 14.06
N GLN A 26 29.26 -28.49 13.14
CA GLN A 26 29.46 -28.78 11.72
C GLN A 26 29.56 -27.49 10.91
N GLU A 27 30.56 -27.35 10.04
CA GLU A 27 30.65 -26.23 9.09
C GLU A 27 29.52 -26.33 8.07
N VAL A 28 28.69 -25.27 7.98
CA VAL A 28 27.50 -25.24 7.11
C VAL A 28 27.57 -24.15 6.05
N LEU A 29 28.38 -23.11 6.28
CA LEU A 29 28.56 -22.02 5.35
C LEU A 29 30.00 -21.51 5.44
N ARG A 30 30.54 -21.20 4.29
CA ARG A 30 31.78 -20.45 4.13
C ARG A 30 31.55 -19.40 3.04
N THR A 31 31.72 -18.13 3.39
CA THR A 31 31.57 -17.07 2.41
C THR A 31 32.68 -17.12 1.36
N GLU A 32 32.44 -16.56 0.18
CA GLU A 32 33.36 -16.58 -0.96
C GLU A 32 34.72 -15.92 -0.65
N MET A 33 34.74 -15.01 0.33
CA MET A 33 35.96 -14.34 0.77
C MET A 33 36.90 -15.22 1.53
N ILE A 34 36.50 -16.44 1.95
CA ILE A 34 37.32 -17.36 2.69
C ILE A 34 38.00 -18.37 1.74
N PRO A 35 39.31 -18.70 1.92
CA PRO A 35 39.98 -19.70 1.12
C PRO A 35 39.32 -21.08 1.19
N LEU A 36 39.33 -21.81 0.07
CA LEU A 36 38.97 -23.24 0.06
C LEU A 36 40.06 -24.07 0.73
N GLY A 37 39.68 -25.21 1.31
CA GLY A 37 40.60 -26.16 1.95
C GLY A 37 40.69 -25.97 3.46
N THR A 38 41.75 -26.52 4.04
CA THR A 38 41.98 -26.47 5.49
C THR A 38 42.35 -25.08 5.93
N ILE A 39 41.65 -24.60 6.94
CA ILE A 39 41.88 -23.29 7.55
C ILE A 39 42.32 -23.43 9.00
N ASN A 40 43.03 -22.44 9.50
CA ASN A 40 43.40 -22.30 10.90
C ASN A 40 43.11 -20.90 11.40
N ASN A 41 43.39 -20.61 12.66
CA ASN A 41 43.09 -19.32 13.27
C ASN A 41 43.80 -18.12 12.61
N ALA A 42 44.90 -18.35 11.89
CA ALA A 42 45.67 -17.32 11.19
C ALA A 42 45.27 -17.17 9.70
N THR A 43 44.34 -17.98 9.19
CA THR A 43 43.92 -17.90 7.78
C THR A 43 43.07 -16.62 7.57
N PRO A 44 43.54 -15.62 6.77
CA PRO A 44 42.78 -14.39 6.50
C PRO A 44 41.72 -14.63 5.42
N ALA A 45 40.82 -13.63 5.26
CA ALA A 45 39.98 -13.53 4.08
C ALA A 45 40.82 -13.22 2.82
N ARG A 46 40.32 -13.61 1.64
CA ARG A 46 41.01 -13.40 0.36
C ARG A 46 40.91 -11.95 -0.14
N GLN A 47 39.79 -11.33 0.12
CA GLN A 47 39.46 -9.98 -0.33
C GLN A 47 38.71 -9.26 0.78
N SER A 48 38.75 -7.93 0.77
CA SER A 48 37.93 -7.10 1.63
C SER A 48 36.56 -6.87 1.01
N ILE A 49 35.56 -6.72 1.86
CA ILE A 49 34.26 -6.12 1.48
C ILE A 49 34.52 -4.62 1.31
N ASN A 50 33.83 -3.99 0.36
CA ASN A 50 33.95 -2.55 0.13
C ASN A 50 33.25 -1.79 1.26
N GLU A 51 33.84 -0.69 1.74
CA GLU A 51 33.34 0.19 2.83
C GLU A 51 31.83 0.50 2.75
N ASP A 52 31.30 0.72 1.53
CA ASP A 52 29.86 0.99 1.32
C ASP A 52 28.98 -0.23 1.62
N ASN A 53 29.53 -1.45 1.72
CA ASN A 53 28.81 -2.71 1.87
C ASN A 53 29.10 -3.43 3.19
N GLU A 54 29.98 -2.91 4.04
CA GLU A 54 30.42 -3.55 5.28
C GLU A 54 29.30 -3.70 6.32
N ASN A 55 28.25 -2.89 6.21
CA ASN A 55 27.10 -2.91 7.12
C ASN A 55 25.84 -3.53 6.48
N ASN A 56 25.96 -4.10 5.28
CA ASN A 56 24.84 -4.74 4.62
C ASN A 56 24.61 -6.16 5.14
N PHE A 57 23.34 -6.54 5.30
CA PHE A 57 22.97 -7.92 5.57
C PHE A 57 23.05 -8.76 4.29
N TYR A 58 23.83 -9.80 4.35
CA TYR A 58 23.88 -10.87 3.34
C TYR A 58 23.02 -12.03 3.79
N THR A 59 22.21 -12.59 2.92
CA THR A 59 21.28 -13.67 3.24
C THR A 59 21.81 -14.99 2.71
N TYR A 60 21.94 -15.98 3.59
CA TYR A 60 22.43 -17.31 3.29
C TYR A 60 21.40 -18.37 3.63
N LYS A 61 21.13 -19.24 2.67
CA LYS A 61 20.21 -20.37 2.84
C LYS A 61 20.94 -21.56 3.45
N ILE A 62 20.46 -22.03 4.59
CA ILE A 62 21.02 -23.17 5.32
C ILE A 62 19.96 -24.27 5.42
N SER A 63 20.35 -25.53 5.18
CA SER A 63 19.42 -26.64 5.35
C SER A 63 18.99 -26.79 6.81
N SER A 64 17.69 -27.01 7.02
CA SER A 64 17.14 -27.32 8.34
C SER A 64 17.72 -28.63 8.94
N SER A 65 18.29 -29.50 8.11
CA SER A 65 18.91 -30.77 8.56
C SER A 65 20.11 -30.59 9.50
N TYR A 66 20.71 -29.39 9.55
CA TYR A 66 21.79 -29.08 10.49
C TYR A 66 21.30 -28.73 11.90
N PHE A 67 19.99 -28.53 12.06
CA PHE A 67 19.37 -28.16 13.32
C PHE A 67 18.62 -29.35 13.93
N THR A 68 18.46 -29.30 15.24
CA THR A 68 17.72 -30.30 16.02
C THR A 68 16.59 -29.62 16.79
N ASN A 69 15.59 -30.39 17.22
CA ASN A 69 14.59 -29.87 18.14
C ASN A 69 15.24 -29.44 19.45
N GLY A 70 14.87 -28.27 19.96
CA GLY A 70 15.44 -27.73 21.20
C GLY A 70 16.60 -26.75 20.97
N ILE A 71 17.66 -26.87 21.77
CA ILE A 71 18.81 -25.94 21.77
C ILE A 71 19.76 -26.33 20.62
N ASN A 72 20.12 -25.30 19.83
CA ASN A 72 21.15 -25.43 18.79
C ASN A 72 22.26 -24.41 19.08
N THR A 73 23.49 -24.78 18.78
CA THR A 73 24.66 -23.90 18.91
C THR A 73 25.04 -23.39 17.52
N ILE A 74 25.06 -22.08 17.35
CA ILE A 74 25.58 -21.41 16.16
C ILE A 74 26.87 -20.72 16.55
N ALA A 75 27.97 -21.06 15.85
CA ALA A 75 29.25 -20.40 16.02
C ALA A 75 29.69 -19.79 14.69
N ILE A 76 30.08 -18.53 14.72
CA ILE A 76 30.47 -17.77 13.54
C ILE A 76 31.91 -17.27 13.74
N SER A 77 32.77 -17.53 12.77
CA SER A 77 34.15 -17.04 12.75
C SER A 77 34.29 -15.97 11.69
N ILE A 78 34.43 -14.71 12.10
CA ILE A 78 34.70 -13.58 11.20
C ILE A 78 36.21 -13.53 10.92
N ARG A 79 36.56 -13.19 9.70
CA ARG A 79 37.94 -13.20 9.19
C ARG A 79 38.20 -11.93 8.39
N ASN A 80 39.12 -11.10 8.90
CA ASN A 80 39.61 -9.95 8.15
C ASN A 80 40.65 -10.40 7.12
N ARG A 81 40.81 -9.63 6.07
CA ARG A 81 41.86 -9.81 5.06
C ARG A 81 43.25 -9.61 5.63
N SER A 82 43.41 -8.74 6.60
CA SER A 82 44.69 -8.37 7.18
C SER A 82 44.63 -8.24 8.69
N ALA A 83 45.65 -8.67 9.39
CA ALA A 83 45.80 -8.49 10.83
C ALA A 83 45.97 -7.00 11.24
N SER A 84 46.25 -6.13 10.29
CA SER A 84 46.32 -4.66 10.50
C SER A 84 45.00 -3.93 10.21
N ASN A 85 43.98 -4.64 9.75
CA ASN A 85 42.65 -4.12 9.60
C ASN A 85 41.99 -4.02 10.98
N ASN A 86 41.51 -2.83 11.37
CA ASN A 86 40.96 -2.56 12.69
C ASN A 86 39.42 -2.46 12.69
N ASP A 87 38.80 -2.61 11.52
CA ASP A 87 37.36 -2.64 11.37
C ASP A 87 36.87 -4.08 11.37
N VAL A 88 35.81 -4.32 12.08
CA VAL A 88 35.05 -5.58 12.08
C VAL A 88 33.60 -5.25 12.30
N SER A 89 32.79 -5.47 11.28
CA SER A 89 31.33 -5.39 11.41
C SER A 89 30.73 -6.79 11.50
N PHE A 90 29.89 -7.00 12.49
CA PHE A 90 29.18 -8.26 12.67
C PHE A 90 27.83 -8.03 13.33
N ASP A 91 26.79 -8.55 12.69
CA ASP A 91 25.46 -8.75 13.24
C ASP A 91 24.82 -9.95 12.56
N CYS A 92 23.91 -10.66 13.23
CA CYS A 92 23.20 -11.76 12.59
C CYS A 92 21.85 -12.07 13.25
N TYR A 93 20.94 -12.54 12.42
CA TYR A 93 19.70 -13.16 12.87
C TYR A 93 19.31 -14.31 11.93
N ILE A 94 18.43 -15.18 12.37
CA ILE A 94 17.93 -16.29 11.57
C ILE A 94 16.43 -16.21 11.40
N THR A 95 15.95 -16.55 10.20
CA THR A 95 14.53 -16.71 9.91
C THR A 95 14.25 -18.12 9.39
N PRO A 96 13.28 -18.86 9.95
CA PRO A 96 12.89 -20.14 9.41
C PRO A 96 12.01 -19.97 8.16
N SER A 97 12.22 -20.82 7.16
CA SER A 97 11.27 -21.04 6.08
C SER A 97 10.58 -22.37 6.32
N PHE A 98 9.30 -22.34 6.52
CA PHE A 98 8.52 -23.56 6.72
C PHE A 98 8.31 -24.29 5.39
N LEU A 99 7.97 -25.57 5.46
CA LEU A 99 7.64 -26.37 4.28
C LEU A 99 6.47 -25.72 3.52
N TYR A 100 5.53 -25.20 4.30
CA TYR A 100 4.45 -24.32 3.84
C TYR A 100 4.38 -23.15 4.81
N ASP A 101 4.21 -21.96 4.29
CA ASP A 101 3.92 -20.77 5.09
C ASP A 101 2.40 -20.64 5.24
N TYR A 102 1.94 -19.85 6.21
CA TYR A 102 0.53 -19.50 6.25
C TYR A 102 0.15 -18.74 4.99
N ASP A 103 -0.99 -19.10 4.41
CA ASP A 103 -1.56 -18.40 3.26
C ASP A 103 -3.05 -18.74 3.10
N GLY A 104 -3.80 -17.82 2.53
CA GLY A 104 -5.23 -17.99 2.35
C GLY A 104 -6.07 -17.08 3.26
N PRO A 105 -7.37 -17.37 3.37
CA PRO A 105 -8.06 -18.51 2.78
C PRO A 105 -8.19 -18.42 1.25
N TYR A 106 -8.15 -19.57 0.57
CA TYR A 106 -8.47 -19.70 -0.84
C TYR A 106 -9.90 -20.21 -0.98
N VAL A 107 -10.79 -19.36 -1.45
CA VAL A 107 -12.24 -19.66 -1.54
C VAL A 107 -12.63 -19.97 -2.97
N SER A 108 -13.25 -21.14 -3.18
CA SER A 108 -13.75 -21.55 -4.50
C SER A 108 -15.15 -22.14 -4.41
N TYR A 109 -15.86 -22.16 -5.54
CA TYR A 109 -17.24 -22.63 -5.66
C TYR A 109 -17.30 -23.87 -6.54
N ASN A 110 -17.90 -24.94 -6.04
CA ASN A 110 -18.07 -26.18 -6.78
C ASN A 110 -19.42 -26.84 -6.44
N ASN A 111 -20.27 -27.03 -7.45
CA ASN A 111 -21.58 -27.69 -7.34
C ASN A 111 -22.45 -27.16 -6.17
N GLY A 112 -22.47 -25.83 -6.00
CA GLY A 112 -23.23 -25.16 -4.94
C GLY A 112 -22.59 -25.17 -3.57
N ASN A 113 -21.43 -25.81 -3.41
CA ASN A 113 -20.63 -25.75 -2.19
C ASN A 113 -19.55 -24.67 -2.29
N ILE A 114 -19.17 -24.13 -1.13
CA ILE A 114 -18.03 -23.24 -0.94
C ILE A 114 -16.90 -24.07 -0.34
N ILE A 115 -15.79 -24.13 -1.03
CA ILE A 115 -14.58 -24.81 -0.58
C ILE A 115 -13.60 -23.75 -0.12
N VAL A 116 -13.17 -23.85 1.12
CA VAL A 116 -12.20 -22.95 1.75
C VAL A 116 -10.94 -23.75 2.06
N ASN A 117 -9.85 -23.41 1.40
CA ASN A 117 -8.53 -23.98 1.59
C ASN A 117 -7.65 -22.99 2.35
N GLU A 118 -6.99 -23.45 3.39
CA GLU A 118 -6.01 -22.68 4.17
C GLU A 118 -4.68 -23.44 4.18
N ILE A 119 -3.63 -22.75 3.84
CA ILE A 119 -2.26 -23.27 3.94
C ILE A 119 -1.74 -22.92 5.33
N ILE A 120 -1.25 -23.94 6.02
CA ILE A 120 -0.60 -23.81 7.33
C ILE A 120 0.75 -24.51 7.29
N PRO A 121 1.66 -24.30 8.24
CA PRO A 121 2.99 -24.95 8.24
C PRO A 121 2.95 -26.48 8.15
N SER A 122 1.90 -27.12 8.64
CA SER A 122 1.72 -28.58 8.57
C SER A 122 1.04 -29.08 7.28
N GLY A 123 0.62 -28.19 6.37
CA GLY A 123 0.01 -28.55 5.09
C GLY A 123 -1.30 -27.81 4.80
N LEU A 124 -2.23 -28.52 4.17
CA LEU A 124 -3.51 -27.98 3.71
C LEU A 124 -4.65 -28.34 4.67
N ILE A 125 -5.45 -27.34 5.03
CA ILE A 125 -6.76 -27.53 5.65
C ILE A 125 -7.84 -27.20 4.62
N THR A 126 -8.83 -28.10 4.45
CA THR A 126 -9.95 -27.87 3.55
C THR A 126 -11.26 -27.97 4.33
N ASN A 127 -12.07 -26.93 4.26
CA ASN A 127 -13.41 -26.86 4.81
C ASN A 127 -14.44 -26.69 3.70
N THR A 128 -15.62 -27.29 3.86
CA THR A 128 -16.71 -27.19 2.87
C THR A 128 -17.97 -26.65 3.54
N TYR A 129 -18.57 -25.63 2.92
CA TYR A 129 -19.79 -24.98 3.38
C TYR A 129 -20.83 -25.02 2.26
N ASN A 130 -22.11 -25.04 2.63
CA ASN A 130 -23.24 -25.08 1.69
C ASN A 130 -23.94 -23.72 1.50
N SER A 131 -23.46 -22.68 2.16
CA SER A 131 -24.00 -21.33 2.07
C SER A 131 -22.95 -20.31 2.40
N SER A 132 -22.92 -19.18 1.66
CA SER A 132 -22.09 -18.00 1.95
C SER A 132 -22.74 -17.02 2.92
N ASN A 133 -24.04 -17.19 3.21
CA ASN A 133 -24.77 -16.22 4.04
C ASN A 133 -24.24 -16.22 5.48
N GLY A 134 -23.59 -15.12 5.84
CA GLY A 134 -22.96 -14.95 7.15
C GLY A 134 -21.67 -15.76 7.35
N LEU A 135 -21.10 -16.36 6.29
CA LEU A 135 -19.83 -17.08 6.41
C LEU A 135 -18.70 -16.07 6.67
N GLN A 136 -18.21 -16.12 7.90
CA GLN A 136 -17.03 -15.34 8.31
C GLN A 136 -15.78 -16.20 8.14
N LEU A 137 -14.75 -15.62 7.54
CA LEU A 137 -13.44 -16.20 7.36
C LEU A 137 -12.39 -15.36 8.08
N THR A 138 -11.24 -15.95 8.37
CA THR A 138 -10.13 -15.28 9.05
C THR A 138 -8.87 -15.39 8.21
N CYS A 139 -8.21 -14.28 7.99
CA CYS A 139 -6.89 -14.21 7.41
C CYS A 139 -5.86 -14.08 8.54
N THR A 140 -4.90 -15.00 8.60
CA THR A 140 -3.91 -15.09 9.67
C THR A 140 -2.58 -14.54 9.20
N LEU A 141 -1.97 -13.64 9.99
CA LEU A 141 -0.68 -12.99 9.74
C LEU A 141 0.31 -13.31 10.88
N PRO A 142 0.89 -14.52 10.92
CA PRO A 142 1.70 -14.97 12.04
C PRO A 142 2.95 -14.12 12.27
N HIS A 143 3.59 -13.66 11.19
CA HIS A 143 4.78 -12.81 11.24
C HIS A 143 4.50 -11.43 11.90
N MET A 144 3.25 -10.95 11.82
CA MET A 144 2.77 -9.75 12.51
C MET A 144 2.10 -10.07 13.85
N ASN A 145 2.03 -11.36 14.24
CA ASN A 145 1.34 -11.88 15.43
C ASN A 145 -0.11 -11.39 15.52
N THR A 146 -0.84 -11.41 14.41
CA THR A 146 -2.21 -10.90 14.31
C THR A 146 -3.03 -11.65 13.26
N SER A 147 -4.32 -11.32 13.20
CA SER A 147 -5.26 -11.79 12.17
C SER A 147 -6.39 -10.79 12.00
N PHE A 148 -7.13 -10.89 10.92
CA PHE A 148 -8.39 -10.16 10.73
C PHE A 148 -9.45 -11.06 10.14
N SER A 149 -10.72 -10.77 10.46
CA SER A 149 -11.85 -11.53 9.94
C SER A 149 -12.68 -10.67 9.00
N PHE A 150 -13.32 -11.34 8.04
CA PHE A 150 -14.20 -10.71 7.05
C PHE A 150 -15.34 -11.65 6.69
N ASN A 151 -16.42 -11.09 6.15
CA ASN A 151 -17.54 -11.88 5.64
C ASN A 151 -17.46 -11.99 4.13
N LEU A 152 -17.79 -13.14 3.55
CA LEU A 152 -17.97 -13.26 2.12
C LEU A 152 -19.13 -12.37 1.66
N LYS A 153 -18.91 -11.62 0.57
CA LYS A 153 -19.94 -10.78 -0.04
C LYS A 153 -21.06 -11.65 -0.60
N SER A 154 -22.29 -11.27 -0.37
CA SER A 154 -23.46 -11.98 -0.94
C SER A 154 -23.49 -11.87 -2.46
N GLN A 155 -22.95 -10.81 -3.02
CA GLN A 155 -22.86 -10.54 -4.45
C GLN A 155 -21.62 -9.72 -4.74
N ILE A 156 -20.91 -10.06 -5.82
CA ILE A 156 -19.86 -9.24 -6.43
C ILE A 156 -20.46 -8.54 -7.63
N VAL A 157 -20.37 -7.22 -7.64
CA VAL A 157 -20.92 -6.35 -8.71
C VAL A 157 -19.77 -5.64 -9.40
N THR A 158 -19.83 -5.52 -10.71
CA THR A 158 -18.86 -4.73 -11.48
C THR A 158 -18.86 -3.28 -10.99
N GLU A 159 -17.68 -2.75 -10.70
CA GLU A 159 -17.52 -1.39 -10.21
C GLU A 159 -17.86 -0.37 -11.31
N PRO A 160 -18.52 0.76 -10.95
CA PRO A 160 -18.67 1.87 -11.88
C PRO A 160 -17.31 2.42 -12.33
N SER A 161 -17.21 2.83 -13.58
CA SER A 161 -15.99 3.45 -14.13
C SER A 161 -15.83 4.92 -13.70
N THR A 162 -16.93 5.57 -13.28
CA THR A 162 -16.97 6.98 -12.96
C THR A 162 -17.76 7.27 -11.69
N TYR A 163 -17.17 8.11 -10.84
CA TYR A 163 -17.76 8.66 -9.61
C TYR A 163 -17.81 10.17 -9.75
N PRO A 164 -19.00 10.80 -9.81
CA PRO A 164 -19.14 12.21 -10.21
C PRO A 164 -18.65 13.20 -9.15
N ILE A 165 -18.55 12.78 -7.89
CA ILE A 165 -18.19 13.65 -6.77
C ILE A 165 -16.73 13.41 -6.38
N THR A 166 -15.95 14.49 -6.30
CA THR A 166 -14.64 14.44 -5.67
C THR A 166 -14.83 14.28 -4.16
N PRO A 167 -14.28 13.22 -3.53
CA PRO A 167 -14.38 13.06 -2.09
C PRO A 167 -13.65 14.20 -1.36
N SER A 168 -14.04 14.47 -0.12
CA SER A 168 -13.41 15.50 0.71
C SER A 168 -11.94 15.16 1.01
N LYS A 169 -11.64 13.87 1.10
CA LYS A 169 -10.29 13.30 1.31
C LYS A 169 -10.15 11.94 0.66
N PHE A 170 -8.94 11.65 0.21
CA PHE A 170 -8.54 10.29 -0.18
C PHE A 170 -7.05 10.06 0.03
N LEU A 171 -6.69 8.79 0.19
CA LEU A 171 -5.32 8.33 0.09
C LEU A 171 -5.16 7.48 -1.17
N ALA A 172 -4.13 7.74 -1.98
CA ALA A 172 -3.82 6.96 -3.16
C ALA A 172 -2.40 6.37 -3.06
N ILE A 173 -2.29 5.08 -3.38
CA ILE A 173 -1.06 4.29 -3.37
C ILE A 173 -1.07 3.28 -4.51
N SER A 174 0.11 2.76 -4.89
CA SER A 174 0.24 1.70 -5.91
C SER A 174 1.44 0.80 -5.63
N ASP A 175 1.57 -0.29 -6.39
CA ASP A 175 2.77 -1.12 -6.48
C ASP A 175 3.29 -1.67 -5.14
N PHE A 176 2.39 -2.23 -4.31
CA PHE A 176 2.77 -2.84 -3.03
C PHE A 176 3.48 -4.17 -3.17
N ASP A 177 3.33 -4.84 -4.32
CA ASP A 177 3.99 -6.11 -4.58
C ASP A 177 3.78 -7.13 -3.42
N GLY A 178 2.58 -7.23 -2.84
CA GLY A 178 2.27 -8.14 -1.73
C GLY A 178 2.98 -7.85 -0.40
N HIS A 179 3.40 -6.62 -0.17
CA HIS A 179 4.09 -6.21 1.07
C HIS A 179 3.10 -5.68 2.12
N ILE A 180 2.48 -6.59 2.88
CA ILE A 180 1.40 -6.32 3.84
C ILE A 180 1.85 -5.40 4.99
N GLU A 181 3.10 -5.50 5.45
CA GLU A 181 3.64 -4.71 6.55
C GLU A 181 3.69 -3.22 6.18
N GLY A 182 4.28 -2.89 5.04
CA GLY A 182 4.33 -1.52 4.53
C GLY A 182 2.96 -0.97 4.22
N PHE A 183 2.10 -1.79 3.59
CA PHE A 183 0.73 -1.44 3.30
C PHE A 183 -0.04 -1.07 4.58
N THR A 184 -0.06 -1.95 5.56
CA THR A 184 -0.78 -1.71 6.82
C THR A 184 -0.16 -0.59 7.66
N MET A 185 1.15 -0.35 7.56
CA MET A 185 1.80 0.78 8.20
C MET A 185 1.25 2.11 7.68
N ILE A 186 1.18 2.30 6.36
CA ILE A 186 0.58 3.50 5.75
C ILE A 186 -0.87 3.65 6.21
N LEU A 187 -1.69 2.60 6.09
CA LEU A 187 -3.11 2.68 6.41
C LEU A 187 -3.37 3.03 7.88
N ARG A 188 -2.55 2.51 8.81
CA ARG A 188 -2.67 2.84 10.25
C ARG A 188 -2.22 4.26 10.56
N ARG A 189 -1.11 4.68 9.97
CA ARG A 189 -0.54 6.01 10.20
C ARG A 189 -1.46 7.12 9.70
N GLU A 190 -2.10 6.92 8.57
CA GLU A 190 -3.09 7.85 8.00
C GLU A 190 -4.47 7.75 8.67
N GLY A 191 -4.66 6.81 9.59
CA GLY A 191 -5.95 6.62 10.25
C GLY A 191 -7.04 6.06 9.34
N ILE A 192 -6.67 5.24 8.36
CA ILE A 192 -7.62 4.52 7.51
C ILE A 192 -8.13 3.28 8.21
N ILE A 193 -7.24 2.57 8.91
CA ILE A 193 -7.57 1.39 9.70
C ILE A 193 -7.10 1.52 11.15
N ASP A 194 -7.82 0.88 12.06
CA ASP A 194 -7.42 0.72 13.45
C ASP A 194 -6.38 -0.41 13.63
N SER A 195 -5.97 -0.66 14.88
CA SER A 195 -5.02 -1.73 15.22
C SER A 195 -5.54 -3.13 14.92
N THR A 196 -6.86 -3.30 14.72
CA THR A 196 -7.55 -4.55 14.42
C THR A 196 -8.00 -4.65 12.95
N PHE A 197 -7.46 -3.78 12.09
CA PHE A 197 -7.72 -3.70 10.64
C PHE A 197 -9.17 -3.34 10.27
N ASN A 198 -9.90 -2.64 11.11
CA ASN A 198 -11.23 -2.12 10.78
C ASN A 198 -11.10 -0.72 10.18
N TRP A 199 -11.99 -0.41 9.24
CA TRP A 199 -12.08 0.90 8.62
C TRP A 199 -12.50 1.97 9.62
N ILE A 200 -11.71 3.04 9.72
CA ILE A 200 -11.97 4.20 10.59
C ILE A 200 -11.85 5.53 9.83
N TYR A 201 -11.74 5.51 8.50
CA TYR A 201 -11.53 6.70 7.67
C TYR A 201 -12.83 7.46 7.34
N GLY A 202 -13.98 6.98 7.85
CA GLY A 202 -15.29 7.61 7.62
C GLY A 202 -15.67 7.58 6.15
N ASP A 203 -16.06 8.74 5.61
CA ASP A 203 -16.44 8.95 4.21
C ASP A 203 -15.27 9.18 3.25
N GLY A 204 -14.03 9.07 3.73
CA GLY A 204 -12.83 9.16 2.90
C GLY A 204 -12.70 8.00 1.92
N HIS A 205 -11.87 8.17 0.89
CA HIS A 205 -11.63 7.13 -0.10
C HIS A 205 -10.20 6.59 0.00
N LEU A 206 -10.02 5.29 -0.18
CA LEU A 206 -8.73 4.65 -0.39
C LEU A 206 -8.64 4.19 -1.84
N ILE A 207 -7.59 4.58 -2.55
CA ILE A 207 -7.42 4.29 -3.98
C ILE A 207 -6.11 3.54 -4.18
N ILE A 208 -6.21 2.35 -4.78
CA ILE A 208 -5.07 1.51 -5.13
C ILE A 208 -4.94 1.49 -6.65
N SER A 209 -3.85 2.04 -7.16
CA SER A 209 -3.59 2.15 -8.60
C SER A 209 -2.78 0.96 -9.16
N GLY A 210 -3.14 -0.26 -8.74
CA GLY A 210 -2.62 -1.52 -9.27
C GLY A 210 -1.37 -2.05 -8.60
N ASP A 211 -0.95 -3.21 -9.09
CA ASP A 211 0.23 -3.97 -8.71
C ASP A 211 0.29 -4.33 -7.21
N LEU A 212 -0.73 -5.09 -6.78
CA LEU A 212 -0.71 -5.84 -5.52
C LEU A 212 0.03 -7.17 -5.66
N PHE A 213 0.05 -7.71 -6.89
CA PHE A 213 0.59 -9.02 -7.23
C PHE A 213 2.10 -8.99 -7.42
N ASP A 214 2.66 -10.20 -7.36
CA ASP A 214 4.06 -10.54 -7.62
C ASP A 214 5.05 -10.07 -6.53
N ARG A 215 6.28 -10.60 -6.61
CA ARG A 215 7.47 -10.30 -5.78
C ARG A 215 7.32 -10.50 -4.27
N GLY A 216 6.15 -10.26 -3.71
CA GLY A 216 5.89 -10.36 -2.27
C GLY A 216 5.28 -11.69 -1.83
N PHE A 217 5.24 -11.87 -0.51
CA PHE A 217 4.81 -13.13 0.11
C PHE A 217 3.40 -13.07 0.69
N HIS A 218 2.72 -11.90 0.65
CA HIS A 218 1.43 -11.69 1.31
C HIS A 218 0.36 -11.09 0.38
N ILE A 219 0.37 -11.53 -0.89
CA ILE A 219 -0.58 -11.06 -1.92
C ILE A 219 -2.03 -11.41 -1.53
N THR A 220 -2.26 -12.66 -1.12
CA THR A 220 -3.58 -13.15 -0.71
C THR A 220 -4.13 -12.35 0.47
N GLU A 221 -3.28 -12.05 1.44
CA GLU A 221 -3.61 -11.28 2.63
C GLU A 221 -3.92 -9.81 2.31
N CYS A 222 -3.15 -9.18 1.43
CA CYS A 222 -3.43 -7.82 0.94
C CYS A 222 -4.79 -7.74 0.24
N MET A 223 -5.10 -8.72 -0.62
CA MET A 223 -6.40 -8.78 -1.31
C MET A 223 -7.56 -8.94 -0.33
N TRP A 224 -7.44 -9.84 0.66
CA TRP A 224 -8.49 -10.02 1.66
C TRP A 224 -8.68 -8.81 2.56
N LEU A 225 -7.61 -8.09 2.86
CA LEU A 225 -7.73 -6.83 3.59
C LEU A 225 -8.51 -5.79 2.77
N LEU A 226 -8.19 -5.59 1.50
CA LEU A 226 -8.94 -4.69 0.63
C LEU A 226 -10.40 -5.11 0.46
N TYR A 227 -10.64 -6.42 0.27
CA TYR A 227 -11.99 -6.99 0.18
C TYR A 227 -12.84 -6.69 1.42
N LYS A 228 -12.25 -6.83 2.62
CA LYS A 228 -12.86 -6.45 3.90
C LYS A 228 -13.17 -4.96 3.95
N LEU A 229 -12.14 -4.14 3.67
CA LEU A 229 -12.23 -2.68 3.78
C LEU A 229 -13.25 -2.08 2.79
N GLU A 230 -13.45 -2.66 1.61
CA GLU A 230 -14.53 -2.23 0.68
C GLU A 230 -15.91 -2.30 1.33
N ALA A 231 -16.20 -3.40 2.02
CA ALA A 231 -17.50 -3.57 2.67
C ALA A 231 -17.68 -2.61 3.85
N GLU A 232 -16.62 -2.41 4.64
CA GLU A 232 -16.66 -1.53 5.81
C GLU A 232 -16.69 -0.05 5.45
N ALA A 233 -15.92 0.38 4.44
CA ALA A 233 -15.93 1.74 3.94
C ALA A 233 -17.34 2.14 3.47
N GLN A 234 -18.00 1.26 2.70
CA GLN A 234 -19.36 1.51 2.21
C GLN A 234 -20.36 1.76 3.34
N LEU A 235 -20.23 1.08 4.49
CA LEU A 235 -21.10 1.29 5.64
C LEU A 235 -20.94 2.68 6.29
N GLN A 236 -19.79 3.32 6.08
CA GLN A 236 -19.48 4.65 6.62
C GLN A 236 -19.56 5.77 5.57
N GLY A 237 -20.02 5.46 4.35
CA GLY A 237 -20.09 6.43 3.24
C GLY A 237 -18.78 6.62 2.49
N GLY A 238 -17.73 5.89 2.87
CA GLY A 238 -16.44 5.87 2.20
C GLY A 238 -16.36 4.84 1.08
N LYS A 239 -15.21 4.77 0.43
CA LYS A 239 -15.00 3.85 -0.70
C LYS A 239 -13.55 3.36 -0.74
N VAL A 240 -13.37 2.09 -1.10
CA VAL A 240 -12.09 1.55 -1.56
C VAL A 240 -12.18 1.34 -3.07
N HIS A 241 -11.23 1.89 -3.81
CA HIS A 241 -11.06 1.73 -5.24
C HIS A 241 -9.84 0.84 -5.48
N LEU A 242 -10.01 -0.22 -6.24
CA LEU A 242 -8.91 -1.05 -6.73
C LEU A 242 -8.91 -0.97 -8.26
N ILE A 243 -7.91 -0.32 -8.80
CA ILE A 243 -7.61 -0.29 -10.23
C ILE A 243 -6.60 -1.40 -10.50
N LEU A 244 -6.84 -2.23 -11.51
CA LEU A 244 -5.92 -3.32 -11.85
C LEU A 244 -4.69 -2.80 -12.57
N GLY A 245 -3.52 -3.27 -12.15
CA GLY A 245 -2.25 -3.07 -12.82
C GLY A 245 -1.87 -4.21 -13.75
N ASN A 246 -0.68 -4.13 -14.34
CA ASN A 246 -0.21 -5.17 -15.24
C ASN A 246 0.09 -6.49 -14.51
N HIS A 247 0.49 -6.45 -13.25
CA HIS A 247 0.77 -7.66 -12.48
C HIS A 247 -0.50 -8.45 -12.13
N GLU A 248 -1.63 -7.80 -11.88
CA GLU A 248 -2.92 -8.49 -11.77
C GLU A 248 -3.29 -9.17 -13.10
N VAL A 249 -3.19 -8.43 -14.22
CA VAL A 249 -3.51 -8.97 -15.56
C VAL A 249 -2.59 -10.13 -15.91
N MET A 250 -1.28 -10.02 -15.70
CA MET A 250 -0.30 -11.08 -15.93
C MET A 250 -0.69 -12.37 -15.20
N ASN A 251 -0.99 -12.29 -13.90
CA ASN A 251 -1.38 -13.45 -13.10
C ASN A 251 -2.70 -14.09 -13.57
N MET A 252 -3.62 -13.30 -14.09
CA MET A 252 -4.91 -13.78 -14.60
C MET A 252 -4.84 -14.32 -16.05
N THR A 253 -3.73 -14.06 -16.76
CA THR A 253 -3.51 -14.44 -18.17
C THR A 253 -2.30 -15.37 -18.37
N ASP A 254 -1.91 -16.11 -17.33
CA ASP A 254 -0.87 -17.15 -17.36
C ASP A 254 0.56 -16.62 -17.53
N ASP A 255 0.84 -15.37 -17.20
CA ASP A 255 2.19 -14.81 -17.16
C ASP A 255 2.70 -14.69 -15.72
N TRP A 256 3.42 -15.68 -15.25
CA TRP A 256 3.86 -15.81 -13.86
C TRP A 256 5.35 -15.52 -13.63
N ARG A 257 5.96 -14.69 -14.48
CA ARG A 257 7.42 -14.42 -14.46
C ARG A 257 7.93 -13.86 -13.12
N TYR A 258 7.06 -13.20 -12.35
CA TYR A 258 7.44 -12.52 -11.10
C TYR A 258 6.76 -13.12 -9.87
N VAL A 259 6.03 -14.22 -10.05
CA VAL A 259 5.32 -14.91 -8.97
C VAL A 259 6.32 -15.66 -8.08
N GLU A 260 6.20 -15.48 -6.78
CA GLU A 260 7.01 -16.21 -5.80
C GLU A 260 6.68 -17.70 -5.78
N VAL A 261 7.70 -18.52 -5.58
CA VAL A 261 7.60 -20.00 -5.57
C VAL A 261 6.56 -20.50 -4.55
N LYS A 262 6.34 -19.76 -3.47
CA LYS A 262 5.30 -20.02 -2.47
C LYS A 262 3.95 -20.31 -3.12
N TYR A 263 3.50 -19.49 -4.06
CA TYR A 263 2.16 -19.61 -4.67
C TYR A 263 2.02 -20.82 -5.59
N PHE A 264 3.08 -21.20 -6.31
CA PHE A 264 3.11 -22.45 -7.06
C PHE A 264 3.01 -23.68 -6.15
N ASN A 265 3.73 -23.67 -5.02
CA ASN A 265 3.67 -24.74 -4.03
C ASN A 265 2.26 -24.82 -3.41
N ASN A 266 1.65 -23.68 -3.08
CA ASN A 266 0.31 -23.61 -2.52
C ASN A 266 -0.74 -24.13 -3.52
N ALA A 267 -0.67 -23.71 -4.79
CA ALA A 267 -1.53 -24.22 -5.84
C ALA A 267 -1.41 -25.75 -5.97
N SER A 268 -0.16 -26.25 -6.05
CA SER A 268 0.12 -27.69 -6.15
C SER A 268 -0.42 -28.48 -4.94
N LEU A 269 -0.27 -27.94 -3.73
CA LEU A 269 -0.79 -28.56 -2.51
C LEU A 269 -2.31 -28.68 -2.52
N MET A 270 -3.00 -27.71 -3.11
CA MET A 270 -4.45 -27.74 -3.32
C MET A 270 -4.88 -28.59 -4.53
N GLY A 271 -3.94 -29.20 -5.25
CA GLY A 271 -4.22 -29.95 -6.48
C GLY A 271 -4.64 -29.04 -7.65
N LYS A 272 -4.20 -27.78 -7.65
CA LYS A 272 -4.53 -26.75 -8.63
C LYS A 272 -3.30 -26.32 -9.41
N ARG A 273 -3.51 -25.75 -10.60
CA ARG A 273 -2.51 -24.96 -11.30
C ARG A 273 -2.55 -23.52 -10.79
N MET A 274 -1.50 -22.75 -10.99
CA MET A 274 -1.44 -21.35 -10.58
C MET A 274 -2.61 -20.52 -11.12
N ALA A 275 -2.96 -20.67 -12.40
CA ALA A 275 -4.10 -20.01 -13.04
C ALA A 275 -5.43 -20.23 -12.31
N GLU A 276 -5.62 -21.39 -11.69
CA GLU A 276 -6.88 -21.76 -11.04
C GLU A 276 -7.08 -21.10 -9.66
N LEU A 277 -6.06 -20.40 -9.14
CA LEU A 277 -6.19 -19.63 -7.90
C LEU A 277 -7.11 -18.42 -8.06
N TYR A 278 -7.12 -17.84 -9.25
CA TYR A 278 -7.89 -16.62 -9.60
C TYR A 278 -8.89 -16.85 -10.73
N ASP A 279 -9.36 -18.08 -10.89
CA ASP A 279 -10.35 -18.43 -11.90
C ASP A 279 -11.75 -17.87 -11.56
N THR A 280 -12.66 -17.93 -12.53
CA THR A 280 -14.06 -17.46 -12.44
C THR A 280 -14.89 -18.14 -11.37
N ASN A 281 -14.50 -19.33 -10.91
CA ASN A 281 -15.11 -20.07 -9.82
C ASN A 281 -14.47 -19.82 -8.45
N THR A 282 -13.54 -18.87 -8.33
CA THR A 282 -12.94 -18.46 -7.04
C THR A 282 -13.44 -17.10 -6.59
N GLU A 283 -13.49 -16.86 -5.27
CA GLU A 283 -14.01 -15.57 -4.76
C GLU A 283 -13.12 -14.40 -5.16
N LEU A 284 -11.80 -14.50 -4.97
CA LEU A 284 -10.87 -13.45 -5.36
C LEU A 284 -10.80 -13.28 -6.88
N GLY A 285 -10.89 -14.37 -7.66
CA GLY A 285 -10.94 -14.28 -9.12
C GLY A 285 -12.17 -13.55 -9.63
N ARG A 286 -13.34 -13.78 -9.02
CA ARG A 286 -14.58 -13.04 -9.32
C ARG A 286 -14.48 -11.57 -8.90
N TRP A 287 -13.91 -11.32 -7.71
CA TRP A 287 -13.72 -9.99 -7.17
C TRP A 287 -12.76 -9.15 -8.05
N LEU A 288 -11.63 -9.70 -8.47
CA LEU A 288 -10.70 -9.04 -9.39
C LEU A 288 -11.38 -8.69 -10.73
N ARG A 289 -12.17 -9.62 -11.29
CA ARG A 289 -12.90 -9.37 -12.56
C ARG A 289 -13.98 -8.30 -12.47
N SER A 290 -14.40 -7.93 -11.27
CA SER A 290 -15.33 -6.82 -11.05
C SER A 290 -14.64 -5.45 -11.07
N LYS A 291 -13.31 -5.40 -11.03
CA LYS A 291 -12.52 -4.17 -10.94
C LYS A 291 -12.30 -3.52 -12.30
N ASN A 292 -11.91 -2.27 -12.25
CA ASN A 292 -11.62 -1.45 -13.40
C ASN A 292 -10.11 -1.32 -13.64
N ILE A 293 -9.72 -0.90 -14.82
CA ILE A 293 -8.34 -0.57 -15.21
C ILE A 293 -8.11 0.94 -15.30
N ILE A 294 -9.21 1.70 -15.28
CA ILE A 294 -9.23 3.15 -15.16
C ILE A 294 -10.51 3.57 -14.42
N GLU A 295 -10.41 4.52 -13.51
CA GLU A 295 -11.56 5.13 -12.84
C GLU A 295 -11.45 6.65 -12.83
N LYS A 296 -12.59 7.31 -13.04
CA LYS A 296 -12.74 8.75 -12.79
C LYS A 296 -13.39 8.95 -11.41
N VAL A 297 -12.68 9.62 -10.51
CA VAL A 297 -13.18 9.97 -9.19
C VAL A 297 -13.22 11.50 -9.09
N GLY A 298 -14.41 12.06 -9.25
CA GLY A 298 -14.60 13.50 -9.34
C GLY A 298 -13.83 14.11 -10.51
N LYS A 299 -12.83 14.91 -10.19
CA LYS A 299 -12.00 15.64 -11.17
C LYS A 299 -10.71 14.91 -11.54
N TYR A 300 -10.49 13.69 -11.09
CA TYR A 300 -9.23 12.97 -11.22
C TYR A 300 -9.45 11.62 -11.86
N ALA A 301 -8.52 11.20 -12.74
CA ALA A 301 -8.47 9.84 -13.25
C ALA A 301 -7.36 9.05 -12.57
N PHE A 302 -7.64 7.79 -12.25
CA PHE A 302 -6.71 6.85 -11.67
C PHE A 302 -6.55 5.67 -12.61
N LEU A 303 -5.32 5.31 -12.92
CA LEU A 303 -4.96 4.18 -13.76
C LEU A 303 -3.54 3.72 -13.39
N HIS A 304 -3.14 2.55 -13.88
CA HIS A 304 -1.85 2.01 -13.45
C HIS A 304 -0.66 2.58 -14.26
N GLY A 305 -0.63 2.41 -15.58
CA GLY A 305 0.53 2.79 -16.41
C GLY A 305 0.47 4.24 -16.90
N GLY A 306 -0.34 4.51 -17.89
CA GLY A 306 -0.45 5.85 -18.48
C GLY A 306 -1.31 5.89 -19.72
N ILE A 307 -1.45 7.08 -20.29
CA ILE A 307 -2.20 7.33 -21.54
C ILE A 307 -1.19 7.66 -22.64
N SER A 308 -1.09 6.78 -23.63
CA SER A 308 -0.25 7.00 -24.80
C SER A 308 -0.98 7.85 -25.85
N PRO A 309 -0.25 8.49 -26.78
CA PRO A 309 -0.87 9.14 -27.93
C PRO A 309 -1.76 8.19 -28.76
N GLN A 310 -1.38 6.91 -28.86
CA GLN A 310 -2.14 5.89 -29.56
C GLN A 310 -3.46 5.60 -28.86
N LEU A 311 -3.44 5.45 -27.53
CA LEU A 311 -4.65 5.24 -26.75
C LEU A 311 -5.57 6.46 -26.76
N ALA A 312 -5.02 7.65 -26.57
CA ALA A 312 -5.79 8.90 -26.62
C ALA A 312 -6.47 9.14 -27.96
N ALA A 313 -5.83 8.77 -29.08
CA ALA A 313 -6.39 8.91 -30.42
C ALA A 313 -7.63 8.05 -30.67
N LEU A 314 -7.89 7.03 -29.86
CA LEU A 314 -9.10 6.20 -29.96
C LEU A 314 -10.36 6.90 -29.43
N ASN A 315 -10.19 7.91 -28.59
CA ASN A 315 -11.27 8.69 -27.98
C ASN A 315 -12.35 7.80 -27.32
N LEU A 316 -11.91 6.78 -26.59
CA LEU A 316 -12.76 5.83 -25.89
C LEU A 316 -13.31 6.41 -24.58
N THR A 317 -14.50 5.98 -24.21
CA THR A 317 -15.09 6.24 -22.90
C THR A 317 -14.43 5.36 -21.82
N TYR A 318 -14.60 5.74 -20.55
CA TYR A 318 -14.13 4.93 -19.41
C TYR A 318 -14.70 3.51 -19.43
N ASP A 319 -15.98 3.36 -19.80
CA ASP A 319 -16.63 2.05 -19.87
C ASP A 319 -16.03 1.19 -21.00
N GLU A 320 -15.81 1.74 -22.19
CA GLU A 320 -15.20 1.02 -23.30
C GLU A 320 -13.77 0.57 -22.99
N ILE A 321 -12.97 1.42 -22.33
CA ILE A 321 -11.61 1.05 -21.90
C ILE A 321 -11.68 -0.11 -20.88
N ASN A 322 -12.56 -0.03 -19.87
CA ASN A 322 -12.73 -1.07 -18.87
C ASN A 322 -13.28 -2.37 -19.46
N ASP A 323 -14.19 -2.30 -20.43
CA ASP A 323 -14.71 -3.49 -21.12
C ASP A 323 -13.61 -4.21 -21.92
N TYR A 324 -12.71 -3.47 -22.58
CA TYR A 324 -11.55 -4.06 -23.24
C TYR A 324 -10.58 -4.71 -22.23
N GLY A 325 -10.36 -4.10 -21.07
CA GLY A 325 -9.60 -4.72 -19.99
C GLY A 325 -10.22 -6.03 -19.49
N ARG A 326 -11.55 -6.07 -19.33
CA ARG A 326 -12.27 -7.29 -18.93
C ARG A 326 -12.18 -8.41 -19.98
N ILE A 327 -12.07 -8.10 -21.27
CA ILE A 327 -11.81 -9.09 -22.31
C ILE A 327 -10.47 -9.77 -22.05
N GLU A 328 -9.42 -9.01 -21.77
CA GLU A 328 -8.07 -9.52 -21.50
C GLU A 328 -8.05 -10.43 -20.27
N ILE A 329 -8.50 -9.92 -19.11
CA ILE A 329 -8.47 -10.68 -17.85
C ILE A 329 -9.36 -11.92 -17.84
N ASN A 330 -10.30 -12.03 -18.77
CA ASN A 330 -11.10 -13.24 -19.00
C ASN A 330 -10.45 -14.21 -19.99
N GLY A 331 -9.22 -13.94 -20.45
CA GLY A 331 -8.50 -14.78 -21.40
C GLY A 331 -9.13 -14.83 -22.78
N SER A 332 -9.93 -13.83 -23.14
CA SER A 332 -10.59 -13.75 -24.44
C SER A 332 -9.72 -12.95 -25.43
N SER A 333 -9.74 -13.35 -26.69
CA SER A 333 -9.00 -12.61 -27.72
C SER A 333 -9.63 -11.24 -27.97
N CYS A 334 -8.81 -10.22 -28.16
CA CYS A 334 -9.25 -8.89 -28.54
C CYS A 334 -10.03 -8.91 -29.88
N PRO A 335 -11.24 -8.33 -29.92
CA PRO A 335 -12.09 -8.36 -31.13
C PRO A 335 -11.66 -7.35 -32.21
N ASN A 336 -10.88 -6.34 -31.85
CA ASN A 336 -10.48 -5.24 -32.72
C ASN A 336 -9.15 -4.61 -32.27
N ASN A 337 -8.65 -3.66 -33.10
CA ASN A 337 -7.40 -2.95 -32.83
C ASN A 337 -7.48 -2.04 -31.58
N ASP A 338 -8.63 -1.53 -31.22
CA ASP A 338 -8.80 -0.66 -30.05
C ASP A 338 -8.52 -1.45 -28.78
N CYS A 339 -9.10 -2.65 -28.65
CA CYS A 339 -8.81 -3.60 -27.58
C CYS A 339 -7.32 -3.95 -27.52
N ILE A 340 -6.67 -4.21 -28.68
CA ILE A 340 -5.22 -4.50 -28.75
C ILE A 340 -4.41 -3.28 -28.27
N THR A 341 -4.85 -2.07 -28.58
CA THR A 341 -4.17 -0.84 -28.12
C THR A 341 -4.33 -0.64 -26.61
N VAL A 342 -5.54 -0.85 -26.07
CA VAL A 342 -5.82 -0.71 -24.64
C VAL A 342 -4.96 -1.68 -23.82
N ASN A 343 -4.82 -2.93 -24.27
CA ASN A 343 -4.15 -4.00 -23.52
C ASN A 343 -2.67 -4.18 -23.90
N GLY A 344 -2.20 -3.55 -24.98
CA GLY A 344 -0.83 -3.68 -25.47
C GLY A 344 0.20 -2.81 -24.74
N SER A 345 1.45 -2.85 -25.22
CA SER A 345 2.59 -2.14 -24.61
C SER A 345 2.45 -0.61 -24.57
N ASN A 346 1.63 -0.02 -25.44
CA ASN A 346 1.25 1.39 -25.41
C ASN A 346 -0.11 1.62 -24.73
N GLY A 347 -0.66 0.60 -24.10
CA GLY A 347 -1.92 0.63 -23.43
C GLY A 347 -1.82 1.07 -21.97
N ILE A 348 -2.97 1.06 -21.31
CA ILE A 348 -3.20 1.66 -20.00
C ILE A 348 -2.39 1.04 -18.87
N TYR A 349 -2.02 -0.24 -18.98
CA TYR A 349 -1.23 -0.96 -17.98
C TYR A 349 0.28 -0.71 -18.07
N TRP A 350 0.80 -0.43 -19.29
CA TRP A 350 2.22 -0.55 -19.59
C TRP A 350 2.90 0.76 -19.95
N TYR A 351 2.12 1.76 -20.42
CA TYR A 351 2.71 2.97 -20.96
C TYR A 351 3.37 3.83 -19.88
N ARG A 352 4.67 4.09 -20.03
CA ARG A 352 5.49 4.85 -19.08
C ARG A 352 5.81 6.27 -19.55
N GLY A 353 5.38 6.65 -20.76
CA GLY A 353 5.78 7.90 -21.39
C GLY A 353 5.33 9.15 -20.64
N MET A 354 4.24 9.10 -19.89
CA MET A 354 3.83 10.20 -19.00
C MET A 354 4.88 10.45 -17.92
N VAL A 355 5.33 9.40 -17.24
CA VAL A 355 6.30 9.52 -16.13
C VAL A 355 7.71 9.80 -16.65
N TYR A 356 8.09 9.25 -17.80
CA TYR A 356 9.37 9.56 -18.47
C TYR A 356 9.36 10.92 -19.17
N GLN A 357 8.25 11.64 -19.13
CA GLN A 357 8.08 12.96 -19.75
C GLN A 357 8.42 12.99 -21.23
N THR A 358 7.99 11.95 -21.97
CA THR A 358 8.19 11.85 -23.42
C THR A 358 7.12 12.60 -24.22
N LEU A 359 6.06 13.09 -23.54
CA LEU A 359 4.98 13.86 -24.12
C LEU A 359 5.26 15.37 -23.99
N THR A 360 4.61 16.18 -24.80
CA THR A 360 4.54 17.61 -24.60
C THR A 360 3.45 17.97 -23.60
N GLN A 361 3.55 19.15 -22.96
CA GLN A 361 2.48 19.68 -22.11
C GLN A 361 1.14 19.71 -22.83
N GLN A 362 1.12 20.18 -24.07
CA GLN A 362 -0.11 20.25 -24.88
C GLN A 362 -0.76 18.89 -25.08
N GLN A 363 0.02 17.82 -25.38
CA GLN A 363 -0.53 16.48 -25.53
C GLN A 363 -1.20 15.99 -24.24
N VAL A 364 -0.54 16.22 -23.09
CA VAL A 364 -1.12 15.86 -21.79
C VAL A 364 -2.40 16.63 -21.53
N ASP A 365 -2.43 17.93 -21.78
CA ASP A 365 -3.62 18.76 -21.60
C ASP A 365 -4.78 18.25 -22.49
N GLU A 366 -4.55 17.98 -23.76
CA GLU A 366 -5.54 17.43 -24.69
C GLU A 366 -6.09 16.07 -24.23
N PHE A 367 -5.22 15.18 -23.68
CA PHE A 367 -5.65 13.87 -23.18
C PHE A 367 -6.55 14.02 -21.94
N LEU A 368 -6.17 14.86 -21.00
CA LEU A 368 -6.94 15.06 -19.79
C LEU A 368 -8.27 15.78 -20.08
N ASP A 369 -8.27 16.71 -21.01
CA ASP A 369 -9.49 17.40 -21.44
C ASP A 369 -10.46 16.41 -22.14
N SER A 370 -9.97 15.47 -22.93
CA SER A 370 -10.80 14.41 -23.56
C SER A 370 -11.40 13.45 -22.52
N LEU A 371 -10.72 13.23 -21.40
CA LEU A 371 -11.21 12.43 -20.26
C LEU A 371 -12.05 13.23 -19.27
N ASP A 372 -12.20 14.54 -19.48
CA ASP A 372 -12.88 15.45 -18.56
C ASP A 372 -12.33 15.38 -17.14
N VAL A 373 -11.00 15.49 -16.99
CA VAL A 373 -10.31 15.48 -15.69
C VAL A 373 -9.25 16.57 -15.60
N GLN A 374 -8.94 16.97 -14.39
CA GLN A 374 -7.89 17.95 -14.12
C GLN A 374 -6.52 17.31 -13.97
N ARG A 375 -6.46 16.10 -13.42
CA ARG A 375 -5.21 15.34 -13.20
C ARG A 375 -5.41 13.86 -13.45
N VAL A 376 -4.31 13.22 -13.78
CA VAL A 376 -4.20 11.76 -13.81
C VAL A 376 -3.17 11.30 -12.78
N ILE A 377 -3.51 10.26 -12.02
CA ILE A 377 -2.66 9.63 -11.01
C ILE A 377 -2.27 8.24 -11.51
N VAL A 378 -0.97 7.96 -11.55
CA VAL A 378 -0.40 6.74 -12.14
C VAL A 378 0.61 6.05 -11.22
N GLY A 379 0.66 4.73 -11.30
CA GLY A 379 1.66 3.85 -10.69
C GLY A 379 2.75 3.42 -11.67
N HIS A 380 3.11 2.12 -11.65
CA HIS A 380 3.91 1.39 -12.65
C HIS A 380 5.35 1.85 -12.84
N THR A 381 5.68 3.10 -12.69
CA THR A 381 7.00 3.64 -12.99
C THR A 381 7.66 4.19 -11.73
N LYS A 382 8.53 3.37 -11.13
CA LYS A 382 9.17 3.63 -9.84
C LYS A 382 9.92 4.97 -9.80
N GLY A 383 9.78 5.64 -8.68
CA GLY A 383 10.49 6.85 -8.33
C GLY A 383 11.05 6.80 -6.92
N SER A 384 11.99 7.69 -6.62
CA SER A 384 12.51 7.85 -5.25
C SER A 384 11.54 8.55 -4.31
N THR A 385 10.58 9.29 -4.86
CA THR A 385 9.50 9.99 -4.15
C THR A 385 8.32 10.17 -5.08
N ILE A 386 7.14 10.40 -4.51
CA ILE A 386 5.94 10.83 -5.25
C ILE A 386 6.23 12.18 -5.92
N ARG A 387 5.82 12.35 -7.16
CA ARG A 387 6.13 13.56 -7.92
C ARG A 387 5.01 14.03 -8.82
N SER A 388 4.91 15.34 -8.97
CA SER A 388 4.02 16.02 -9.89
C SER A 388 4.77 16.47 -11.14
N MET A 389 4.14 16.36 -12.31
CA MET A 389 4.71 16.65 -13.62
C MET A 389 3.68 17.35 -14.50
N TYR A 390 4.15 17.94 -15.62
CA TYR A 390 3.29 18.63 -16.59
C TYR A 390 2.37 19.66 -15.92
N ASN A 391 2.98 20.62 -15.19
CA ASN A 391 2.25 21.66 -14.46
C ASN A 391 1.10 21.10 -13.60
N ASP A 392 1.42 20.06 -12.81
CA ASP A 392 0.51 19.34 -11.90
C ASP A 392 -0.60 18.51 -12.58
N ARG A 393 -0.48 18.23 -13.88
CA ARG A 393 -1.47 17.41 -14.61
C ARG A 393 -1.28 15.90 -14.41
N VAL A 394 -0.05 15.45 -14.09
CA VAL A 394 0.30 14.04 -13.89
C VAL A 394 0.96 13.86 -12.53
N MET A 395 0.48 12.92 -11.74
CA MET A 395 1.08 12.53 -10.47
C MET A 395 1.51 11.06 -10.52
N ALA A 396 2.80 10.79 -10.31
CA ALA A 396 3.36 9.45 -10.26
C ALA A 396 3.56 9.02 -8.81
N ILE A 397 2.94 7.87 -8.43
CA ILE A 397 2.86 7.41 -7.04
C ILE A 397 3.53 6.05 -6.80
N ASP A 398 4.12 5.43 -7.83
CA ASP A 398 4.91 4.19 -7.66
C ASP A 398 6.29 4.51 -7.08
N MET A 399 6.67 3.74 -6.06
CA MET A 399 7.89 3.91 -5.28
C MET A 399 8.59 2.59 -4.96
N TYR A 400 9.79 2.68 -4.42
CA TYR A 400 10.53 1.51 -3.90
C TYR A 400 10.00 1.13 -2.50
N HIS A 401 8.75 0.66 -2.43
CA HIS A 401 8.04 0.44 -1.15
C HIS A 401 8.80 -0.46 -0.16
N ILE A 402 9.36 -1.57 -0.63
CA ILE A 402 10.10 -2.51 0.23
C ILE A 402 11.38 -1.86 0.76
N ASP A 403 12.14 -1.20 -0.11
CA ASP A 403 13.38 -0.53 0.29
C ASP A 403 13.09 0.62 1.25
N ASN A 404 12.05 1.41 0.96
CA ASN A 404 11.61 2.50 1.81
C ASN A 404 11.17 2.00 3.19
N PHE A 405 10.37 0.94 3.24
CA PHE A 405 9.95 0.31 4.49
C PHE A 405 11.14 -0.16 5.32
N ASN A 406 12.11 -0.84 4.68
CA ASN A 406 13.34 -1.29 5.35
C ASN A 406 14.17 -0.12 5.89
N ASN A 407 14.08 1.05 5.26
CA ASN A 407 14.70 2.29 5.73
C ASN A 407 13.84 3.08 6.74
N GLY A 408 12.68 2.54 7.14
CA GLY A 408 11.83 3.05 8.21
C GLY A 408 10.86 4.14 7.78
N TYR A 409 10.63 4.35 6.50
CA TYR A 409 9.64 5.31 6.00
C TYR A 409 8.81 4.73 4.84
N MET A 410 7.65 5.33 4.60
CA MET A 410 6.80 5.07 3.44
C MET A 410 6.20 6.39 2.97
N GLU A 411 5.75 6.44 1.72
CA GLU A 411 5.03 7.59 1.18
C GLU A 411 3.70 7.16 0.57
N ALA A 412 2.73 8.05 0.61
CA ALA A 412 1.45 7.92 -0.10
C ALA A 412 0.98 9.29 -0.59
N LEU A 413 0.19 9.32 -1.65
CA LEU A 413 -0.45 10.55 -2.12
C LEU A 413 -1.75 10.77 -1.36
N GLN A 414 -1.80 11.85 -0.59
CA GLN A 414 -3.01 12.28 0.09
C GLN A 414 -3.64 13.47 -0.62
N PHE A 415 -4.95 13.43 -0.68
CA PHE A 415 -5.78 14.56 -1.08
C PHE A 415 -6.71 14.95 0.05
N GLU A 416 -6.73 16.22 0.37
CA GLU A 416 -7.67 16.77 1.33
C GLU A 416 -8.02 18.21 0.96
N LEU A 417 -9.32 18.51 0.96
CA LEU A 417 -9.86 19.85 0.73
C LEU A 417 -9.30 20.59 -0.50
N GLY A 418 -9.11 19.86 -1.61
CA GLY A 418 -8.62 20.43 -2.87
C GLY A 418 -7.10 20.51 -3.00
N CYS A 419 -6.34 20.05 -2.02
CA CYS A 419 -4.88 20.04 -2.05
C CYS A 419 -4.33 18.62 -2.05
N PHE A 420 -3.20 18.43 -2.74
CA PHE A 420 -2.46 17.18 -2.75
C PHE A 420 -1.23 17.29 -1.85
N TYR A 421 -0.97 16.23 -1.13
CA TYR A 421 0.18 16.12 -0.24
C TYR A 421 0.90 14.79 -0.46
N ILE A 422 2.21 14.80 -0.26
CA ILE A 422 2.95 13.57 0.01
C ILE A 422 2.86 13.33 1.52
N PHE A 423 2.22 12.24 1.90
CA PHE A 423 2.20 11.76 3.27
C PHE A 423 3.44 10.91 3.50
N HIS A 424 4.25 11.26 4.50
CA HIS A 424 5.47 10.54 4.87
C HIS A 424 5.29 9.86 6.22
N THR A 425 5.60 8.57 6.29
CA THR A 425 5.66 7.82 7.54
C THR A 425 7.11 7.65 7.95
N ASP A 426 7.71 8.60 8.63
CA ASP A 426 8.99 8.36 9.29
C ASP A 426 8.78 7.85 10.73
N ASN A 427 9.84 7.34 11.36
CA ASN A 427 9.75 6.75 12.70
C ASN A 427 9.43 7.78 13.80
N ILE A 428 9.41 9.07 13.50
CA ILE A 428 9.35 10.15 14.49
C ILE A 428 8.14 11.05 14.30
N ASN A 429 7.82 11.43 13.07
CA ASN A 429 6.74 12.35 12.76
C ASN A 429 6.09 11.99 11.42
N ASP A 430 4.78 11.76 11.45
CA ASP A 430 4.00 11.73 10.22
C ASP A 430 3.96 13.17 9.68
N THR A 431 4.46 13.37 8.49
CA THR A 431 4.56 14.69 7.88
C THR A 431 3.84 14.73 6.54
N TYR A 432 3.33 15.91 6.21
CA TYR A 432 2.69 16.17 4.93
C TYR A 432 3.49 17.22 4.18
N THR A 433 3.87 16.91 2.95
CA THR A 433 4.50 17.87 2.05
C THR A 433 3.53 18.23 0.94
N LEU A 434 3.20 19.52 0.79
CA LEU A 434 2.31 19.98 -0.28
C LEU A 434 2.91 19.63 -1.65
N LEU A 435 2.10 18.98 -2.50
CA LEU A 435 2.49 18.58 -3.85
C LEU A 435 1.70 19.40 -4.88
N GLY A 436 2.38 20.34 -5.54
CA GLY A 436 1.77 21.19 -6.57
C GLY A 436 0.81 22.25 -6.00
N ASN A 437 -0.12 22.69 -6.85
CA ASN A 437 -1.11 23.72 -6.50
C ASN A 437 -2.43 23.10 -6.05
N CYS A 438 -3.10 23.75 -5.09
CA CYS A 438 -4.42 23.34 -4.66
C CYS A 438 -5.50 23.70 -5.70
N ASP A 439 -6.46 22.80 -5.94
CA ASP A 439 -7.54 22.99 -6.90
C ASP A 439 -8.68 23.82 -6.32
N GLY A 440 -8.75 25.08 -6.71
CA GLY A 440 -9.91 25.94 -6.45
C GLY A 440 -9.97 26.59 -5.07
N TYR A 441 -8.99 26.39 -4.22
CA TYR A 441 -8.80 27.12 -2.96
C TYR A 441 -7.62 28.08 -3.08
N THR A 442 -7.76 29.13 -3.85
CA THR A 442 -6.82 30.25 -3.81
C THR A 442 -6.92 30.89 -2.43
N ASN A 443 -5.91 30.67 -1.60
CA ASN A 443 -5.61 31.31 -0.31
C ASN A 443 -5.89 30.54 0.99
N ILE A 444 -5.84 29.23 1.07
CA ILE A 444 -6.06 28.57 2.38
C ILE A 444 -4.90 27.78 2.93
N LEU A 445 -3.74 27.65 2.36
CA LEU A 445 -2.58 27.11 3.10
C LEU A 445 -1.26 27.64 2.55
N ASP A 446 -0.60 28.47 3.32
CA ASP A 446 0.83 28.74 3.18
C ASP A 446 1.59 27.53 3.75
N PRO A 447 2.38 26.79 2.94
CA PRO A 447 3.11 25.61 3.40
C PRO A 447 4.13 25.88 4.52
N ASN A 448 4.37 27.17 4.84
CA ASN A 448 5.26 27.58 5.94
C ASN A 448 4.52 27.84 7.27
N VAL A 449 3.22 27.60 7.35
CA VAL A 449 2.52 27.61 8.63
C VAL A 449 2.47 26.18 9.15
N SER A 450 3.33 25.91 10.13
CA SER A 450 3.28 24.71 10.95
C SER A 450 1.83 24.41 11.38
N HIS A 451 1.46 23.14 11.46
CA HIS A 451 0.18 22.61 11.93
C HIS A 451 -0.08 22.92 13.42
N ASP A 452 0.19 24.15 13.87
CA ASP A 452 0.01 24.59 15.26
C ASP A 452 -1.45 24.98 15.59
N PHE A 453 -2.37 24.85 14.61
CA PHE A 453 -3.79 25.06 14.85
C PHE A 453 -4.47 23.73 15.10
N ASN A 454 -4.89 23.51 16.32
CA ASN A 454 -5.61 22.30 16.73
C ASN A 454 -6.93 22.66 17.39
N ILE A 455 -7.97 21.89 17.04
CA ILE A 455 -9.29 21.94 17.68
C ILE A 455 -9.46 20.65 18.48
N PHE A 456 -9.70 20.78 19.80
CA PHE A 456 -9.85 19.60 20.65
C PHE A 456 -10.76 19.86 21.87
N PRO A 457 -11.41 18.83 22.41
CA PRO A 457 -11.57 17.52 21.81
C PRO A 457 -12.41 17.56 20.54
N ASN A 458 -12.25 16.59 19.67
CA ASN A 458 -13.12 16.38 18.51
C ASN A 458 -13.39 14.86 18.40
N PRO A 459 -14.61 14.35 18.66
CA PRO A 459 -15.82 15.11 19.00
C PRO A 459 -15.73 15.92 20.28
N ASN A 460 -16.48 17.02 20.32
CA ASN A 460 -16.58 17.94 21.44
C ASN A 460 -17.89 17.73 22.20
N SER A 461 -17.87 17.83 23.53
CA SER A 461 -19.10 17.73 24.33
C SER A 461 -19.63 19.07 24.85
N ASN A 462 -18.77 20.00 25.21
CA ASN A 462 -19.19 21.28 25.79
C ASN A 462 -18.23 22.43 25.47
N ILE A 463 -16.92 22.25 25.67
CA ILE A 463 -15.93 23.31 25.48
C ILE A 463 -14.98 22.93 24.36
N LEU A 464 -14.99 23.70 23.29
CA LEU A 464 -14.06 23.58 22.19
C LEU A 464 -12.80 24.37 22.50
N ASN A 465 -11.68 23.68 22.62
CA ASN A 465 -10.37 24.31 22.78
C ASN A 465 -9.75 24.52 21.40
N ILE A 466 -9.13 25.67 21.22
CA ILE A 466 -8.42 26.06 20.01
C ILE A 466 -6.98 26.35 20.40
N LYS A 467 -6.04 25.51 19.95
CA LYS A 467 -4.63 25.87 20.00
C LYS A 467 -4.28 26.62 18.74
N PHE A 468 -3.79 27.85 18.87
CA PHE A 468 -3.61 28.79 17.77
C PHE A 468 -2.23 29.46 17.85
N PRO A 469 -1.47 29.58 16.75
CA PRO A 469 -0.13 30.16 16.73
C PRO A 469 -0.18 31.70 16.88
N PHE A 470 -0.66 32.18 18.02
CA PHE A 470 -0.93 33.59 18.30
C PHE A 470 0.31 34.47 18.13
N GLU A 471 1.48 34.01 18.55
CA GLU A 471 2.74 34.76 18.40
C GLU A 471 3.09 35.06 16.93
N LYS A 472 2.72 34.18 16.00
CA LYS A 472 2.96 34.34 14.56
C LYS A 472 1.86 35.11 13.83
N LEU A 473 0.61 34.90 14.22
CA LEU A 473 -0.58 35.39 13.51
C LEU A 473 -1.23 36.61 14.17
N GLY A 474 -1.06 36.78 15.47
CA GLY A 474 -1.64 37.88 16.24
C GLY A 474 -3.14 37.79 16.41
N LEU A 475 -3.76 38.90 16.77
CA LEU A 475 -5.19 39.02 17.03
C LEU A 475 -6.02 38.56 15.80
N SER A 476 -6.93 37.63 16.01
CA SER A 476 -7.73 37.01 14.94
C SER A 476 -9.19 36.91 15.36
N ASN A 477 -10.12 37.06 14.41
CA ASN A 477 -11.54 36.85 14.65
C ASN A 477 -11.91 35.40 14.34
N TYR A 478 -12.76 34.77 15.15
CA TYR A 478 -13.33 33.47 14.81
C TYR A 478 -14.84 33.55 14.51
N LYS A 479 -15.30 32.59 13.73
CA LYS A 479 -16.72 32.28 13.53
C LYS A 479 -16.90 30.76 13.58
N VAL A 480 -17.95 30.32 14.27
CA VAL A 480 -18.43 28.93 14.18
C VAL A 480 -19.68 28.93 13.32
N ILE A 481 -19.71 28.06 12.34
CA ILE A 481 -20.75 28.04 11.29
C ILE A 481 -21.38 26.63 11.31
N ASP A 482 -22.70 26.54 11.24
CA ASP A 482 -23.40 25.26 11.08
C ASP A 482 -23.37 24.76 9.63
N VAL A 483 -23.86 23.55 9.39
CA VAL A 483 -23.88 22.93 8.04
C VAL A 483 -24.80 23.69 7.05
N ASN A 484 -25.66 24.59 7.51
CA ASN A 484 -26.51 25.43 6.66
C ASN A 484 -25.84 26.77 6.31
N GLY A 485 -24.62 27.02 6.80
CA GLY A 485 -23.89 28.26 6.59
C GLY A 485 -24.25 29.38 7.58
N SER A 486 -25.02 29.10 8.63
CA SER A 486 -25.40 30.11 9.64
C SER A 486 -24.29 30.25 10.68
N VAL A 487 -23.90 31.50 10.96
CA VAL A 487 -22.92 31.78 12.04
C VAL A 487 -23.63 31.64 13.38
N ILE A 488 -23.21 30.65 14.18
CA ILE A 488 -23.79 30.36 15.48
C ILE A 488 -22.99 30.96 16.64
N SER A 489 -21.68 31.16 16.48
CA SER A 489 -20.82 31.83 17.44
C SER A 489 -19.74 32.64 16.74
N SER A 490 -19.30 33.72 17.35
CA SER A 490 -18.17 34.53 16.86
C SER A 490 -17.49 35.26 18.00
N GLY A 491 -16.22 35.55 17.82
CA GLY A 491 -15.42 36.26 18.82
C GLY A 491 -14.00 36.51 18.36
N VAL A 492 -13.10 36.74 19.33
CA VAL A 492 -11.70 37.09 19.07
C VAL A 492 -10.79 36.06 19.75
N ILE A 493 -9.79 35.59 19.02
CA ILE A 493 -8.67 34.81 19.54
C ILE A 493 -7.53 35.78 19.87
N ASN A 494 -7.17 35.85 21.14
CA ASN A 494 -6.15 36.76 21.66
C ASN A 494 -5.04 36.05 22.47
N SER A 495 -5.00 34.72 22.40
CA SER A 495 -4.01 33.88 23.09
C SER A 495 -3.74 32.61 22.30
N GLU A 496 -2.66 31.91 22.65
CA GLU A 496 -2.27 30.64 22.03
C GLU A 496 -3.30 29.54 22.27
N LEU A 497 -3.97 29.53 23.43
CA LEU A 497 -5.06 28.63 23.76
C LEU A 497 -6.31 29.44 24.05
N SER A 498 -7.36 29.22 23.28
CA SER A 498 -8.66 29.87 23.43
C SER A 498 -9.76 28.82 23.53
N ASN A 499 -10.85 29.16 24.23
CA ASN A 499 -11.96 28.25 24.48
C ASN A 499 -13.26 28.86 23.94
N ILE A 500 -14.10 28.02 23.33
CA ILE A 500 -15.46 28.36 22.93
C ILE A 500 -16.43 27.45 23.68
N ASP A 501 -17.39 28.03 24.38
CA ASP A 501 -18.48 27.27 25.00
C ASP A 501 -19.51 26.86 23.96
N MET A 502 -19.67 25.57 23.76
CA MET A 502 -20.57 24.94 22.80
C MET A 502 -21.77 24.27 23.47
N SER A 503 -21.90 24.35 24.80
CA SER A 503 -22.91 23.61 25.60
C SER A 503 -24.38 23.96 25.25
N SER A 504 -24.63 25.11 24.64
CA SER A 504 -25.95 25.56 24.26
C SER A 504 -26.36 25.26 22.82
N TYR A 505 -25.49 24.63 22.02
CA TYR A 505 -25.75 24.34 20.62
C TYR A 505 -26.11 22.87 20.44
N SER A 506 -26.85 22.56 19.37
CA SER A 506 -27.30 21.21 19.05
C SER A 506 -26.14 20.31 18.62
N GLU A 507 -26.27 19.02 18.87
CA GLU A 507 -25.37 18.02 18.29
C GLU A 507 -25.30 18.16 16.76
N GLY A 508 -24.09 18.01 16.18
CA GLY A 508 -23.90 18.13 14.75
C GLY A 508 -22.47 18.48 14.36
N THR A 509 -22.27 18.63 13.06
CA THR A 509 -20.99 19.06 12.48
C THR A 509 -20.98 20.58 12.34
N TYR A 510 -19.86 21.17 12.74
CA TYR A 510 -19.63 22.61 12.71
C TYR A 510 -18.30 22.95 12.06
N ILE A 511 -18.23 24.14 11.47
CA ILE A 511 -17.02 24.68 10.85
C ILE A 511 -16.55 25.87 11.68
N LEU A 512 -15.31 25.82 12.16
CA LEU A 512 -14.64 26.95 12.78
C LEU A 512 -13.81 27.68 11.71
N THR A 513 -14.06 28.97 11.53
CA THR A 513 -13.26 29.84 10.67
C THR A 513 -12.56 30.91 11.51
N ILE A 514 -11.24 31.04 11.36
CA ILE A 514 -10.43 32.06 12.03
C ILE A 514 -9.85 32.99 10.97
N THR A 515 -10.05 34.28 11.14
CA THR A 515 -9.68 35.30 10.15
C THR A 515 -8.88 36.43 10.78
N ASN A 516 -7.80 36.84 10.16
CA ASN A 516 -7.09 38.09 10.45
C ASN A 516 -6.74 38.83 9.14
N SER A 517 -5.99 39.92 9.25
CA SER A 517 -5.55 40.69 8.08
C SER A 517 -4.65 39.94 7.09
N LYS A 518 -4.12 38.77 7.48
CA LYS A 518 -3.15 37.99 6.68
C LYS A 518 -3.70 36.68 6.19
N LYS A 519 -4.67 36.05 6.91
CA LYS A 519 -5.11 34.67 6.65
C LYS A 519 -6.55 34.41 7.06
N VAL A 520 -7.12 33.40 6.41
CA VAL A 520 -8.32 32.68 6.86
C VAL A 520 -7.92 31.23 7.10
N ILE A 521 -8.20 30.69 8.28
CA ILE A 521 -7.94 29.30 8.67
C ILE A 521 -9.29 28.68 9.01
N THR A 522 -9.53 27.45 8.57
CA THR A 522 -10.79 26.74 8.77
C THR A 522 -10.54 25.35 9.32
N GLY A 523 -11.35 24.94 10.28
CA GLY A 523 -11.32 23.58 10.85
C GLY A 523 -12.74 23.07 11.10
N THR A 524 -12.95 21.76 11.01
CA THR A 524 -14.25 21.11 11.24
C THR A 524 -14.22 20.36 12.56
N PHE A 525 -15.31 20.39 13.31
CA PHE A 525 -15.46 19.59 14.53
C PHE A 525 -16.90 19.08 14.69
N ILE A 526 -17.05 18.03 15.48
CA ILE A 526 -18.34 17.40 15.80
C ILE A 526 -18.69 17.73 17.24
N LEU A 527 -19.91 18.20 17.47
CA LEU A 527 -20.49 18.42 18.81
C LEU A 527 -21.38 17.22 19.13
N MET A 528 -21.15 16.60 20.27
CA MET A 528 -21.93 15.47 20.81
C MET A 528 -22.07 15.66 22.32
N HIS A 529 -23.30 15.60 22.86
CA HIS A 529 -23.60 15.74 24.28
C HIS A 529 -23.78 14.42 25.02
#